data_febadb71db9cf2a06b60866145bf88a8
#
_entry.id   febadb71db9cf2a06b60866145bf88a8
#
_cell.length_a   1.000
_cell.length_b   1.000
_cell.length_c   1.000
_cell.angle_alpha   90.00
_cell.angle_beta   90.00
_cell.angle_gamma   90.00
#
_symmetry.space_group_name_H-M   'P 1'
#
loop_
_entity.id
_entity.type
_entity.pdbx_description
1 polymer ?
#
loop_
_entity_poly.entity_id
_entity_poly.type
_entity_poly.pdbx_seq_one_letter_code
_entity_poly.pdbx_strand_id
1 'polypeptide(L)'
;MTSLSNQLIRASALGVSLGFGLLSGTAALAAPSGTVAFLMPDQASTRYEQHDFPGFKAEMSKLCPDCKVLYQNANADVATQQQQFNSVIAQGAKVIVLDPVDSTAAASLVHMAQSQGIKVIAYDRPVPSTPADYYVSFDNEGIGKAIAQSLVQHLKETNVPTTKGGVLEVNGSPTDAAAGLIKKGIHAGLQGSGYKTLAEYDTPDWAPPKAQQWVSGQITRFGPQIVGVVAANDGTGGGAVAAFKAAGVNPVPPVTGNDATTAGLQLIIAGDEYNTILKPSEIVAAAAAKVAVGFLSGQAPKGQTTLFNTPSQLFKPAVITSKNLKAEVVDKGFASAKDLCTDRYAEGCKKLGITN
;
A
#
# COMPACT_ATOMS: atom_id res chain seq x y z
N MET A 1 -7.31 73.06 79.13
CA MET A 1 -6.25 72.84 80.10
C MET A 1 -5.54 71.53 79.73
N THR A 2 -4.24 71.69 79.55
CA THR A 2 -3.16 70.67 79.62
C THR A 2 -3.25 69.51 78.65
N SER A 3 -2.47 69.44 77.61
CA SER A 3 -1.02 69.44 77.44
C SER A 3 -0.41 68.02 77.46
N LEU A 4 0.42 67.79 76.40
CA LEU A 4 1.56 66.88 76.33
C LEU A 4 1.29 65.43 75.92
N SER A 5 2.12 64.78 75.13
CA SER A 5 3.35 65.11 74.38
C SER A 5 3.68 63.95 73.45
N ASN A 6 4.36 64.24 72.36
CA ASN A 6 4.94 63.30 71.36
C ASN A 6 5.89 62.29 72.00
N GLN A 7 5.86 61.06 71.48
CA GLN A 7 7.07 60.29 71.23
C GLN A 7 6.98 59.45 69.97
N LEU A 8 7.91 59.72 69.09
CA LEU A 8 8.16 58.94 67.85
C LEU A 8 8.89 57.64 68.21
N ILE A 9 8.33 56.53 67.77
CA ILE A 9 9.12 55.27 67.71
C ILE A 9 9.26 54.90 66.27
N ARG A 10 10.45 54.96 65.74
CA ARG A 10 10.82 54.44 64.43
C ARG A 10 10.91 52.92 64.56
N ALA A 11 10.02 52.17 63.81
CA ALA A 11 10.12 50.75 63.59
C ALA A 11 10.65 50.53 62.22
N SER A 12 11.86 49.97 62.10
CA SER A 12 12.48 49.52 60.86
C SER A 12 11.78 48.25 60.42
N ALA A 13 11.07 48.32 59.29
CA ALA A 13 10.51 47.15 58.66
C ALA A 13 11.59 46.48 57.77
N LEU A 14 12.08 45.28 58.17
CA LEU A 14 12.81 44.37 57.32
C LEU A 14 11.82 43.77 56.32
N GLY A 15 11.95 44.16 55.07
CA GLY A 15 11.23 43.51 53.97
C GLY A 15 11.84 42.16 53.59
N VAL A 16 11.15 41.07 53.93
CA VAL A 16 11.47 39.74 53.44
C VAL A 16 10.72 39.61 52.09
N SER A 17 11.42 39.80 50.97
CA SER A 17 10.95 39.48 49.63
C SER A 17 11.02 37.96 49.44
N LEU A 18 9.89 37.26 49.61
CA LEU A 18 9.71 35.89 49.09
C LEU A 18 9.68 35.93 47.57
N GLY A 19 10.80 35.60 46.95
CA GLY A 19 10.87 35.32 45.51
C GLY A 19 10.12 34.01 45.20
N PHE A 20 8.91 34.12 44.68
CA PHE A 20 8.22 32.99 44.01
C PHE A 20 8.95 32.71 42.69
N GLY A 21 9.92 31.79 42.73
CA GLY A 21 10.51 31.22 41.56
C GLY A 21 9.46 30.37 40.85
N LEU A 22 8.88 30.89 39.75
CA LEU A 22 8.13 30.09 38.77
C LEU A 22 9.10 29.07 38.17
N LEU A 23 9.15 27.87 38.72
CA LEU A 23 9.72 26.70 38.06
C LEU A 23 8.79 26.37 36.87
N SER A 24 9.09 26.96 35.70
CA SER A 24 8.56 26.52 34.44
C SER A 24 9.14 25.13 34.15
N GLY A 25 8.52 24.11 34.74
CA GLY A 25 8.81 22.74 34.42
C GLY A 25 8.44 22.53 32.94
N THR A 26 9.42 22.49 32.07
CA THR A 26 9.25 21.90 30.75
C THR A 26 8.88 20.44 30.98
N ALA A 27 7.59 20.12 30.87
CA ALA A 27 7.13 18.73 30.80
C ALA A 27 7.86 18.08 29.61
N ALA A 28 8.92 17.35 29.90
CA ALA A 28 9.52 16.47 28.90
C ALA A 28 8.41 15.50 28.48
N LEU A 29 7.94 15.61 27.25
CA LEU A 29 7.04 14.62 26.67
C LEU A 29 7.75 13.27 26.80
N ALA A 30 7.15 12.35 27.56
CA ALA A 30 7.67 11.00 27.68
C ALA A 30 7.81 10.41 26.26
N ALA A 31 8.93 9.72 26.03
CA ALA A 31 9.12 9.04 24.76
C ALA A 31 7.94 8.11 24.50
N PRO A 32 7.44 8.01 23.26
CA PRO A 32 6.33 7.13 22.94
C PRO A 32 6.71 5.69 23.27
N SER A 33 5.77 4.94 23.85
CA SER A 33 5.94 3.53 24.17
C SER A 33 4.61 2.80 24.03
N GLY A 34 4.67 1.51 23.77
CA GLY A 34 3.46 0.69 23.65
C GLY A 34 3.63 -0.47 22.68
N THR A 35 2.57 -1.23 22.53
CA THR A 35 2.52 -2.35 21.58
C THR A 35 1.77 -1.92 20.34
N VAL A 36 2.37 -2.13 19.16
CA VAL A 36 1.78 -1.92 17.84
C VAL A 36 1.73 -3.27 17.13
N ALA A 37 0.58 -3.61 16.57
CA ALA A 37 0.44 -4.80 15.73
C ALA A 37 0.43 -4.42 14.25
N PHE A 38 1.04 -5.28 13.40
CA PHE A 38 1.04 -5.18 11.94
C PHE A 38 0.50 -6.49 11.38
N LEU A 39 -0.73 -6.47 10.87
CA LEU A 39 -1.48 -7.66 10.45
C LEU A 39 -1.67 -7.65 8.94
N MET A 40 -1.10 -8.67 8.27
CA MET A 40 -1.11 -8.79 6.81
C MET A 40 -2.11 -9.84 6.33
N PRO A 41 -2.65 -9.68 5.10
CA PRO A 41 -3.77 -10.49 4.65
C PRO A 41 -3.34 -11.84 4.06
N ASP A 42 -2.28 -11.87 3.26
CA ASP A 42 -1.90 -13.05 2.48
C ASP A 42 -0.38 -13.11 2.19
N GLN A 43 0.06 -14.22 1.61
CA GLN A 43 1.44 -14.43 1.15
C GLN A 43 1.55 -14.44 -0.39
N ALA A 44 0.43 -14.32 -1.12
CA ALA A 44 0.44 -14.30 -2.58
C ALA A 44 1.12 -13.02 -3.10
N SER A 45 0.93 -11.91 -2.39
CA SER A 45 1.63 -10.65 -2.63
C SER A 45 2.94 -10.64 -1.85
N THR A 46 4.01 -11.14 -2.46
CA THR A 46 5.33 -11.34 -1.81
C THR A 46 5.92 -10.07 -1.20
N ARG A 47 5.50 -8.87 -1.65
CA ARG A 47 5.96 -7.59 -1.12
C ARG A 47 5.69 -7.43 0.38
N TYR A 48 4.62 -8.02 0.91
CA TYR A 48 4.27 -7.92 2.34
C TYR A 48 5.39 -8.40 3.26
N GLU A 49 6.02 -9.53 2.89
CA GLU A 49 7.14 -10.11 3.64
C GLU A 49 8.49 -9.48 3.28
N GLN A 50 8.67 -9.08 2.01
CA GLN A 50 9.96 -8.61 1.50
C GLN A 50 10.18 -7.12 1.77
N HIS A 51 9.14 -6.31 1.80
CA HIS A 51 9.24 -4.85 1.82
C HIS A 51 8.38 -4.19 2.89
N ASP A 52 7.07 -4.51 2.97
CA ASP A 52 6.12 -3.79 3.83
C ASP A 52 6.47 -3.97 5.32
N PHE A 53 6.54 -5.21 5.82
CA PHE A 53 6.87 -5.47 7.23
C PHE A 53 8.30 -5.06 7.59
N PRO A 54 9.33 -5.40 6.81
CA PRO A 54 10.68 -4.90 7.07
C PRO A 54 10.78 -3.38 7.13
N GLY A 55 10.13 -2.67 6.20
CA GLY A 55 10.07 -1.20 6.17
C GLY A 55 9.35 -0.62 7.40
N PHE A 56 8.20 -1.20 7.76
CA PHE A 56 7.47 -0.81 8.97
C PHE A 56 8.32 -1.00 10.23
N LYS A 57 8.91 -2.17 10.40
CA LYS A 57 9.75 -2.51 11.55
C LYS A 57 10.96 -1.59 11.66
N ALA A 58 11.63 -1.32 10.55
CA ALA A 58 12.79 -0.44 10.51
C ALA A 58 12.43 0.99 10.94
N GLU A 59 11.31 1.54 10.45
CA GLU A 59 10.88 2.88 10.83
C GLU A 59 10.37 2.93 12.28
N MET A 60 9.64 1.92 12.75
CA MET A 60 9.24 1.82 14.16
C MET A 60 10.46 1.81 15.10
N SER A 61 11.52 1.06 14.74
CA SER A 61 12.75 1.02 15.57
C SER A 61 13.46 2.37 15.67
N LYS A 62 13.33 3.24 14.65
CA LYS A 62 13.86 4.60 14.69
C LYS A 62 13.00 5.55 15.51
N LEU A 63 11.68 5.48 15.35
CA LEU A 63 10.73 6.44 15.92
C LEU A 63 10.33 6.08 17.35
N CYS A 64 10.33 4.81 17.69
CA CYS A 64 9.91 4.29 18.99
C CYS A 64 10.72 3.03 19.34
N PRO A 65 12.00 3.17 19.76
CA PRO A 65 12.86 2.02 20.08
C PRO A 65 12.29 1.11 21.18
N ASP A 66 11.53 1.68 22.13
CA ASP A 66 10.90 0.95 23.24
C ASP A 66 9.52 0.39 22.90
N CYS A 67 9.04 0.55 21.67
CA CYS A 67 7.77 -0.01 21.22
C CYS A 67 7.93 -1.50 20.86
N LYS A 68 6.97 -2.32 21.33
CA LYS A 68 6.86 -3.70 20.89
C LYS A 68 6.08 -3.76 19.57
N VAL A 69 6.65 -4.39 18.54
CA VAL A 69 5.98 -4.65 17.28
C VAL A 69 5.59 -6.11 17.21
N LEU A 70 4.28 -6.37 17.01
CA LEU A 70 3.73 -7.70 16.76
C LEU A 70 3.45 -7.83 15.27
N TYR A 71 3.81 -8.96 14.67
CA TYR A 71 3.55 -9.25 13.26
C TYR A 71 2.79 -10.57 13.11
N GLN A 72 1.78 -10.58 12.24
CA GLN A 72 1.09 -11.81 11.83
C GLN A 72 0.58 -11.67 10.40
N ASN A 73 0.48 -12.81 9.69
CA ASN A 73 -0.07 -12.91 8.35
C ASN A 73 -1.18 -13.98 8.36
N ALA A 74 -2.33 -13.63 7.82
CA ALA A 74 -3.52 -14.48 7.86
C ALA A 74 -3.56 -15.55 6.76
N ASN A 75 -2.62 -15.51 5.81
CA ASN A 75 -2.55 -16.46 4.70
C ASN A 75 -3.89 -16.62 3.94
N ALA A 76 -4.54 -15.47 3.65
CA ALA A 76 -5.82 -15.35 2.96
C ALA A 76 -7.03 -15.97 3.71
N ASP A 77 -6.90 -16.26 5.00
CA ASP A 77 -8.00 -16.81 5.80
C ASP A 77 -8.59 -15.77 6.77
N VAL A 78 -9.86 -15.43 6.55
CA VAL A 78 -10.59 -14.40 7.34
C VAL A 78 -10.70 -14.79 8.81
N ALA A 79 -10.95 -16.09 9.11
CA ALA A 79 -11.10 -16.55 10.48
C ALA A 79 -9.75 -16.49 11.23
N THR A 80 -8.67 -16.84 10.55
CA THR A 80 -7.31 -16.69 11.06
C THR A 80 -6.99 -15.20 11.35
N GLN A 81 -7.33 -14.29 10.44
CA GLN A 81 -7.12 -12.85 10.70
C GLN A 81 -7.90 -12.36 11.92
N GLN A 82 -9.15 -12.81 12.08
CA GLN A 82 -9.96 -12.47 13.27
C GLN A 82 -9.33 -12.99 14.56
N GLN A 83 -8.81 -14.22 14.56
CA GLN A 83 -8.11 -14.79 15.73
C GLN A 83 -6.84 -14.02 16.04
N GLN A 84 -6.06 -13.68 15.02
CA GLN A 84 -4.85 -12.87 15.14
C GLN A 84 -5.16 -11.48 15.71
N PHE A 85 -6.24 -10.84 15.23
CA PHE A 85 -6.69 -9.54 15.70
C PHE A 85 -7.06 -9.58 17.20
N ASN A 86 -7.82 -10.58 17.63
CA ASN A 86 -8.14 -10.78 19.04
C ASN A 86 -6.88 -11.06 19.89
N SER A 87 -5.96 -11.85 19.35
CA SER A 87 -4.70 -12.18 20.02
C SER A 87 -3.84 -10.94 20.29
N VAL A 88 -3.70 -10.03 19.31
CA VAL A 88 -2.90 -8.81 19.52
C VAL A 88 -3.57 -7.82 20.48
N ILE A 89 -4.90 -7.77 20.53
CA ILE A 89 -5.64 -7.02 21.55
C ILE A 89 -5.32 -7.58 22.95
N ALA A 90 -5.41 -8.89 23.12
CA ALA A 90 -5.08 -9.56 24.39
C ALA A 90 -3.61 -9.36 24.80
N GLN A 91 -2.71 -9.17 23.85
CA GLN A 91 -1.30 -8.85 24.09
C GLN A 91 -1.07 -7.34 24.37
N GLY A 92 -2.11 -6.54 24.46
CA GLY A 92 -2.05 -5.14 24.85
C GLY A 92 -1.73 -4.17 23.72
N ALA A 93 -2.00 -4.54 22.46
CA ALA A 93 -1.85 -3.62 21.34
C ALA A 93 -2.66 -2.33 21.58
N LYS A 94 -2.02 -1.19 21.36
CA LYS A 94 -2.62 0.15 21.46
C LYS A 94 -2.95 0.69 20.06
N VAL A 95 -2.23 0.24 19.06
CA VAL A 95 -2.46 0.55 17.65
C VAL A 95 -2.37 -0.74 16.85
N ILE A 96 -3.30 -0.93 15.94
CA ILE A 96 -3.31 -2.06 15.00
C ILE A 96 -3.26 -1.50 13.58
N VAL A 97 -2.21 -1.83 12.86
CA VAL A 97 -2.10 -1.62 11.41
C VAL A 97 -2.65 -2.87 10.76
N LEU A 98 -3.77 -2.72 10.07
CA LEU A 98 -4.56 -3.80 9.50
C LEU A 98 -4.62 -3.68 7.98
N ASP A 99 -4.06 -4.67 7.30
CA ASP A 99 -4.35 -4.95 5.89
C ASP A 99 -5.37 -6.10 5.85
N PRO A 100 -6.65 -5.82 5.55
CA PRO A 100 -7.69 -6.82 5.71
C PRO A 100 -7.67 -7.90 4.62
N VAL A 101 -7.90 -9.17 5.02
CA VAL A 101 -8.19 -10.25 4.06
C VAL A 101 -9.49 -9.97 3.31
N ASP A 102 -10.51 -9.51 4.04
CA ASP A 102 -11.80 -9.09 3.53
C ASP A 102 -12.15 -7.71 4.10
N SER A 103 -12.24 -6.73 3.22
CA SER A 103 -12.50 -5.33 3.59
C SER A 103 -13.89 -5.13 4.22
N THR A 104 -14.86 -6.00 3.93
CA THR A 104 -16.20 -5.94 4.50
C THR A 104 -16.22 -6.57 5.89
N ALA A 105 -15.65 -7.76 6.03
CA ALA A 105 -15.56 -8.46 7.31
C ALA A 105 -14.74 -7.67 8.35
N ALA A 106 -13.72 -6.94 7.90
CA ALA A 106 -12.86 -6.12 8.77
C ALA A 106 -13.61 -4.98 9.48
N ALA A 107 -14.79 -4.58 9.01
CA ALA A 107 -15.59 -3.54 9.67
C ALA A 107 -15.88 -3.87 11.14
N SER A 108 -16.18 -5.13 11.45
CA SER A 108 -16.42 -5.60 12.81
C SER A 108 -15.16 -5.54 13.68
N LEU A 109 -14.00 -5.82 13.09
CA LEU A 109 -12.70 -5.77 13.78
C LEU A 109 -12.34 -4.32 14.14
N VAL A 110 -12.52 -3.39 13.19
CA VAL A 110 -12.29 -1.95 13.43
C VAL A 110 -13.19 -1.46 14.56
N HIS A 111 -14.48 -1.75 14.49
CA HIS A 111 -15.43 -1.34 15.53
C HIS A 111 -15.06 -1.91 16.92
N MET A 112 -14.69 -3.19 16.98
CA MET A 112 -14.28 -3.86 18.22
C MET A 112 -13.04 -3.20 18.83
N ALA A 113 -12.01 -2.90 18.04
CA ALA A 113 -10.80 -2.23 18.54
C ALA A 113 -11.12 -0.82 19.05
N GLN A 114 -11.85 -0.03 18.27
CA GLN A 114 -12.23 1.34 18.61
C GLN A 114 -13.07 1.42 19.89
N SER A 115 -13.98 0.46 20.12
CA SER A 115 -14.77 0.37 21.35
C SER A 115 -13.91 0.15 22.60
N GLN A 116 -12.70 -0.36 22.45
CA GLN A 116 -11.72 -0.57 23.50
C GLN A 116 -10.64 0.54 23.56
N GLY A 117 -10.81 1.62 22.78
CA GLY A 117 -9.86 2.73 22.71
C GLY A 117 -8.58 2.42 21.94
N ILE A 118 -8.55 1.30 21.19
CA ILE A 118 -7.41 0.89 20.36
C ILE A 118 -7.55 1.56 19.00
N LYS A 119 -6.47 2.17 18.52
CA LYS A 119 -6.44 2.84 17.21
C LYS A 119 -6.21 1.84 16.10
N VAL A 120 -6.93 2.01 14.99
CA VAL A 120 -6.80 1.18 13.78
C VAL A 120 -6.34 2.03 12.61
N ILE A 121 -5.25 1.61 12.00
CA ILE A 121 -4.74 2.15 10.74
C ILE A 121 -5.06 1.11 9.66
N ALA A 122 -5.98 1.43 8.75
CA ALA A 122 -6.15 0.64 7.55
C ALA A 122 -4.90 0.81 6.67
N TYR A 123 -4.31 -0.28 6.23
CA TYR A 123 -3.08 -0.31 5.46
C TYR A 123 -3.35 -0.99 4.12
N ASP A 124 -2.86 -0.42 3.03
CA ASP A 124 -3.04 -0.90 1.67
C ASP A 124 -4.52 -1.06 1.26
N ARG A 125 -5.27 -1.93 1.90
CA ARG A 125 -6.70 -2.17 1.65
C ARG A 125 -7.57 -1.36 2.62
N PRO A 126 -8.52 -0.54 2.12
CA PRO A 126 -9.40 0.25 2.99
C PRO A 126 -10.52 -0.59 3.59
N VAL A 127 -11.17 -0.05 4.62
CA VAL A 127 -12.39 -0.62 5.24
C VAL A 127 -13.56 0.35 5.02
N PRO A 128 -14.32 0.23 3.89
CA PRO A 128 -15.30 1.24 3.49
C PRO A 128 -16.49 1.39 4.44
N SER A 129 -16.93 0.28 5.06
CA SER A 129 -18.18 0.22 5.86
C SER A 129 -18.01 0.77 7.27
N THR A 130 -16.77 0.84 7.80
CA THR A 130 -16.46 1.39 9.13
C THR A 130 -15.18 2.18 9.04
N PRO A 131 -15.22 3.51 9.24
CA PRO A 131 -14.02 4.33 9.16
C PRO A 131 -12.96 3.87 10.16
N ALA A 132 -11.76 3.55 9.70
CA ALA A 132 -10.61 3.39 10.56
C ALA A 132 -10.16 4.75 11.11
N ASP A 133 -9.25 4.78 12.08
CA ASP A 133 -8.71 6.04 12.61
C ASP A 133 -7.79 6.73 11.58
N TYR A 134 -7.19 5.95 10.68
CA TYR A 134 -6.36 6.45 9.57
C TYR A 134 -6.27 5.41 8.45
N TYR A 135 -5.99 5.87 7.21
CA TYR A 135 -5.73 5.00 6.07
C TYR A 135 -4.46 5.42 5.35
N VAL A 136 -3.58 4.45 5.08
CA VAL A 136 -2.32 4.68 4.35
C VAL A 136 -2.23 3.70 3.19
N SER A 137 -2.10 4.22 1.97
CA SER A 137 -1.98 3.41 0.76
C SER A 137 -1.46 4.23 -0.41
N PHE A 138 -1.46 3.64 -1.59
CA PHE A 138 -1.36 4.35 -2.86
C PHE A 138 -2.73 4.84 -3.35
N ASP A 139 -2.74 5.75 -4.32
CA ASP A 139 -3.94 6.15 -5.06
C ASP A 139 -4.38 5.01 -6.00
N ASN A 140 -5.16 4.08 -5.46
CA ASN A 140 -5.57 2.86 -6.17
C ASN A 140 -6.44 3.16 -7.41
N GLU A 141 -7.30 4.18 -7.37
CA GLU A 141 -8.05 4.61 -8.57
C GLU A 141 -7.09 5.19 -9.63
N GLY A 142 -6.13 6.01 -9.20
CA GLY A 142 -5.06 6.52 -10.05
C GLY A 142 -4.19 5.42 -10.65
N ILE A 143 -3.89 4.35 -9.88
CA ILE A 143 -3.18 3.15 -10.37
C ILE A 143 -3.93 2.52 -11.53
N GLY A 144 -5.19 2.15 -11.33
CA GLY A 144 -5.99 1.50 -12.37
C GLY A 144 -6.06 2.33 -13.64
N LYS A 145 -6.28 3.65 -13.49
CA LYS A 145 -6.30 4.58 -14.62
C LYS A 145 -4.94 4.62 -15.35
N ALA A 146 -3.84 4.69 -14.63
CA ALA A 146 -2.50 4.73 -15.20
C ALA A 146 -2.15 3.44 -15.96
N ILE A 147 -2.48 2.27 -15.41
CA ILE A 147 -2.29 0.96 -16.04
C ILE A 147 -3.00 0.93 -17.40
N ALA A 148 -4.30 1.23 -17.41
CA ALA A 148 -5.12 1.16 -18.61
C ALA A 148 -4.70 2.20 -19.66
N GLN A 149 -4.45 3.44 -19.26
CA GLN A 149 -4.00 4.49 -20.17
C GLN A 149 -2.64 4.18 -20.80
N SER A 150 -1.71 3.60 -20.04
CA SER A 150 -0.41 3.18 -20.53
C SER A 150 -0.54 2.10 -21.59
N LEU A 151 -1.41 1.09 -21.39
CA LEU A 151 -1.70 0.08 -22.41
C LEU A 151 -2.34 0.68 -23.65
N VAL A 152 -3.36 1.54 -23.49
CA VAL A 152 -4.05 2.21 -24.60
C VAL A 152 -3.06 3.04 -25.43
N GLN A 153 -2.18 3.76 -24.78
CA GLN A 153 -1.14 4.55 -25.46
C GLN A 153 -0.22 3.63 -26.27
N HIS A 154 0.24 2.53 -25.67
CA HIS A 154 1.10 1.55 -26.35
C HIS A 154 0.43 0.95 -27.59
N LEU A 155 -0.83 0.53 -27.47
CA LEU A 155 -1.58 -0.02 -28.62
C LEU A 155 -1.71 1.00 -29.76
N LYS A 156 -1.91 2.28 -29.44
CA LYS A 156 -1.94 3.37 -30.43
C LYS A 156 -0.57 3.61 -31.07
N GLU A 157 0.48 3.66 -30.27
CA GLU A 157 1.88 3.85 -30.74
C GLU A 157 2.35 2.70 -31.65
N THR A 158 1.86 1.49 -31.39
CA THR A 158 2.15 0.31 -32.22
C THR A 158 1.16 0.09 -33.35
N ASN A 159 0.28 1.08 -33.60
CA ASN A 159 -0.72 1.06 -34.68
C ASN A 159 -1.66 -0.14 -34.67
N VAL A 160 -2.04 -0.65 -33.50
CA VAL A 160 -3.07 -1.68 -33.35
C VAL A 160 -4.44 -1.04 -33.55
N PRO A 161 -5.19 -1.35 -34.63
CA PRO A 161 -6.48 -0.71 -34.85
C PRO A 161 -7.53 -1.20 -33.85
N THR A 162 -8.41 -0.30 -33.41
CA THR A 162 -9.51 -0.63 -32.47
C THR A 162 -10.52 -1.63 -33.06
N THR A 163 -10.53 -1.77 -34.38
CA THR A 163 -11.37 -2.77 -35.12
C THR A 163 -10.79 -4.18 -35.09
N LYS A 164 -9.50 -4.35 -34.72
CA LYS A 164 -8.86 -5.68 -34.65
C LYS A 164 -9.46 -6.54 -33.52
N GLY A 165 -9.88 -5.91 -32.42
CA GLY A 165 -10.42 -6.63 -31.28
C GLY A 165 -10.54 -5.74 -30.03
N GLY A 166 -10.17 -6.29 -28.88
CA GLY A 166 -10.25 -5.59 -27.60
C GLY A 166 -9.32 -6.17 -26.55
N VAL A 167 -9.47 -5.69 -25.34
CA VAL A 167 -8.66 -6.09 -24.20
C VAL A 167 -9.41 -7.06 -23.28
N LEU A 168 -8.68 -7.88 -22.54
CA LEU A 168 -9.19 -8.57 -21.37
C LEU A 168 -8.91 -7.71 -20.13
N GLU A 169 -9.82 -7.73 -19.17
CA GLU A 169 -9.61 -7.14 -17.86
C GLU A 169 -9.50 -8.24 -16.79
N VAL A 170 -8.32 -8.33 -16.14
CA VAL A 170 -8.03 -9.33 -15.10
C VAL A 170 -7.82 -8.55 -13.80
N ASN A 171 -8.92 -8.33 -13.10
CA ASN A 171 -8.98 -7.54 -11.89
C ASN A 171 -8.48 -8.31 -10.66
N GLY A 172 -8.41 -7.63 -9.53
CA GLY A 172 -8.05 -8.20 -8.24
C GLY A 172 -9.19 -8.93 -7.52
N SER A 173 -8.96 -9.22 -6.25
CA SER A 173 -9.93 -9.96 -5.44
C SER A 173 -11.20 -9.14 -5.18
N PRO A 174 -12.41 -9.74 -5.34
CA PRO A 174 -13.66 -9.03 -5.05
C PRO A 174 -13.87 -8.71 -3.56
N THR A 175 -13.12 -9.34 -2.66
CA THR A 175 -13.16 -9.07 -1.21
C THR A 175 -12.23 -7.94 -0.79
N ASP A 176 -11.42 -7.43 -1.72
CA ASP A 176 -10.47 -6.33 -1.51
C ASP A 176 -11.04 -5.02 -2.06
N ALA A 177 -11.33 -4.08 -1.19
CA ALA A 177 -11.87 -2.79 -1.60
C ALA A 177 -10.87 -1.94 -2.41
N ALA A 178 -9.54 -2.15 -2.25
CA ALA A 178 -8.54 -1.50 -3.10
C ALA A 178 -8.62 -2.05 -4.54
N ALA A 179 -8.86 -3.37 -4.71
CA ALA A 179 -9.10 -3.95 -6.04
C ALA A 179 -10.30 -3.29 -6.74
N GLY A 180 -11.36 -2.99 -5.99
CA GLY A 180 -12.52 -2.25 -6.51
C GLY A 180 -12.17 -0.83 -6.99
N LEU A 181 -11.27 -0.13 -6.28
CA LEU A 181 -10.78 1.18 -6.71
C LEU A 181 -9.91 1.08 -7.97
N ILE A 182 -9.01 0.08 -8.04
CA ILE A 182 -8.18 -0.17 -9.22
C ILE A 182 -9.08 -0.47 -10.44
N LYS A 183 -10.06 -1.36 -10.29
CA LYS A 183 -11.04 -1.70 -11.33
C LYS A 183 -11.78 -0.45 -11.84
N LYS A 184 -12.27 0.40 -10.94
CA LYS A 184 -12.89 1.69 -11.29
C LYS A 184 -11.93 2.56 -12.10
N GLY A 185 -10.66 2.62 -11.70
CA GLY A 185 -9.61 3.34 -12.42
C GLY A 185 -9.36 2.76 -13.82
N ILE A 186 -9.32 1.42 -13.95
CA ILE A 186 -9.15 0.73 -15.24
C ILE A 186 -10.28 1.12 -16.21
N HIS A 187 -11.54 1.02 -15.76
CA HIS A 187 -12.68 1.44 -16.56
C HIS A 187 -12.58 2.90 -17.02
N ALA A 188 -12.18 3.81 -16.08
CA ALA A 188 -11.97 5.21 -16.42
C ALA A 188 -10.81 5.43 -17.41
N GLY A 189 -9.77 4.62 -17.34
CA GLY A 189 -8.62 4.67 -18.25
C GLY A 189 -8.93 4.14 -19.65
N LEU A 190 -9.82 3.15 -19.76
CA LEU A 190 -10.28 2.58 -21.03
C LEU A 190 -11.37 3.43 -21.69
N GLN A 191 -12.12 4.21 -20.92
CA GLN A 191 -13.22 5.03 -21.43
C GLN A 191 -12.76 5.97 -22.56
N GLY A 192 -13.47 5.94 -23.68
CA GLY A 192 -13.15 6.76 -24.85
C GLY A 192 -11.89 6.33 -25.63
N SER A 193 -11.22 5.26 -25.24
CA SER A 193 -10.03 4.76 -25.93
C SER A 193 -10.31 4.20 -27.33
N GLY A 194 -11.52 3.68 -27.55
CA GLY A 194 -11.95 2.92 -28.71
C GLY A 194 -11.71 1.42 -28.61
N TYR A 195 -10.88 0.94 -27.68
CA TYR A 195 -10.70 -0.50 -27.44
C TYR A 195 -11.82 -1.04 -26.56
N LYS A 196 -12.41 -2.17 -26.98
CA LYS A 196 -13.49 -2.84 -26.25
C LYS A 196 -12.92 -3.72 -25.15
N THR A 197 -13.62 -3.83 -24.03
CA THR A 197 -13.43 -4.92 -23.09
C THR A 197 -14.13 -6.16 -23.67
N LEU A 198 -13.36 -7.20 -24.00
CA LEU A 198 -13.89 -8.47 -24.53
C LEU A 198 -14.51 -9.31 -23.43
N ALA A 199 -13.85 -9.35 -22.30
CA ALA A 199 -14.29 -10.03 -21.08
C ALA A 199 -13.55 -9.48 -19.87
N GLU A 200 -14.17 -9.62 -18.70
CA GLU A 200 -13.69 -9.12 -17.42
C GLU A 200 -13.81 -10.21 -16.36
N TYR A 201 -12.86 -10.24 -15.42
CA TYR A 201 -12.80 -11.21 -14.33
C TYR A 201 -12.22 -10.62 -13.07
N ASP A 202 -12.94 -10.78 -11.98
CA ASP A 202 -12.44 -10.48 -10.64
C ASP A 202 -11.77 -11.75 -10.10
N THR A 203 -10.45 -11.68 -9.90
CA THR A 203 -9.62 -12.84 -9.54
C THR A 203 -9.65 -13.09 -8.04
N PRO A 204 -10.35 -14.14 -7.56
CA PRO A 204 -10.41 -14.41 -6.12
C PRO A 204 -9.01 -14.59 -5.53
N ASP A 205 -8.79 -13.98 -4.35
CA ASP A 205 -7.55 -14.03 -3.56
C ASP A 205 -6.31 -13.52 -4.32
N TRP A 206 -6.51 -12.74 -5.41
CA TRP A 206 -5.42 -12.31 -6.30
C TRP A 206 -4.60 -13.47 -6.86
N ALA A 207 -5.14 -14.69 -6.88
CA ALA A 207 -4.42 -15.93 -7.15
C ALA A 207 -4.00 -16.07 -8.62
N PRO A 208 -2.70 -16.08 -8.97
CA PRO A 208 -2.22 -16.19 -10.35
C PRO A 208 -2.73 -17.42 -11.11
N PRO A 209 -2.87 -18.62 -10.47
CA PRO A 209 -3.43 -19.78 -11.15
C PRO A 209 -4.89 -19.59 -11.60
N LYS A 210 -5.71 -18.85 -10.83
CA LYS A 210 -7.10 -18.54 -11.19
C LYS A 210 -7.14 -17.57 -12.38
N ALA A 211 -6.28 -16.57 -12.41
CA ALA A 211 -6.10 -15.68 -13.57
C ALA A 211 -5.68 -16.46 -14.81
N GLN A 212 -4.67 -17.34 -14.70
CA GLN A 212 -4.19 -18.18 -15.78
C GLN A 212 -5.30 -19.06 -16.36
N GLN A 213 -6.05 -19.75 -15.50
CA GLN A 213 -7.15 -20.62 -15.91
C GLN A 213 -8.23 -19.84 -16.67
N TRP A 214 -8.64 -18.67 -16.16
CA TRP A 214 -9.65 -17.85 -16.80
C TRP A 214 -9.17 -17.31 -18.15
N VAL A 215 -7.94 -16.78 -18.23
CA VAL A 215 -7.36 -16.24 -19.48
C VAL A 215 -7.23 -17.34 -20.53
N SER A 216 -6.85 -18.57 -20.16
CA SER A 216 -6.81 -19.72 -21.07
C SER A 216 -8.17 -19.97 -21.74
N GLY A 217 -9.27 -19.85 -21.00
CA GLY A 217 -10.63 -19.93 -21.55
C GLY A 217 -10.92 -18.78 -22.54
N GLN A 218 -10.44 -17.57 -22.24
CA GLN A 218 -10.65 -16.42 -23.12
C GLN A 218 -9.80 -16.50 -24.40
N ILE A 219 -8.60 -17.06 -24.34
CA ILE A 219 -7.77 -17.34 -25.53
C ILE A 219 -8.51 -18.27 -26.46
N THR A 220 -9.15 -19.33 -25.97
CA THR A 220 -9.97 -20.24 -26.76
C THR A 220 -11.16 -19.53 -27.42
N ARG A 221 -11.78 -18.59 -26.67
CA ARG A 221 -12.99 -17.88 -27.13
C ARG A 221 -12.71 -16.78 -28.15
N PHE A 222 -11.68 -15.97 -27.92
CA PHE A 222 -11.42 -14.73 -28.66
C PHE A 222 -10.18 -14.82 -29.55
N GLY A 223 -9.22 -15.69 -29.23
CA GLY A 223 -8.01 -15.89 -30.04
C GLY A 223 -7.30 -14.57 -30.38
N PRO A 224 -7.04 -14.31 -31.67
CA PRO A 224 -6.29 -13.13 -32.11
C PRO A 224 -7.04 -11.80 -31.96
N GLN A 225 -8.28 -11.81 -31.50
CA GLN A 225 -9.01 -10.59 -31.15
C GLN A 225 -8.53 -10.00 -29.83
N ILE A 226 -7.81 -10.75 -28.99
CA ILE A 226 -7.20 -10.22 -27.77
C ILE A 226 -5.97 -9.40 -28.18
N VAL A 227 -6.08 -8.08 -28.11
CA VAL A 227 -4.98 -7.17 -28.49
C VAL A 227 -4.17 -6.69 -27.28
N GLY A 228 -4.61 -6.99 -26.06
CA GLY A 228 -3.92 -6.68 -24.82
C GLY A 228 -4.68 -7.19 -23.61
N VAL A 229 -4.02 -7.17 -22.46
CA VAL A 229 -4.61 -7.54 -21.16
C VAL A 229 -4.34 -6.43 -20.16
N VAL A 230 -5.40 -5.88 -19.57
CA VAL A 230 -5.29 -5.00 -18.40
C VAL A 230 -5.38 -5.88 -17.18
N ALA A 231 -4.24 -6.23 -16.60
CA ALA A 231 -4.15 -6.97 -15.35
C ALA A 231 -3.87 -6.01 -14.20
N ALA A 232 -4.57 -6.18 -13.08
CA ALA A 232 -4.57 -5.25 -11.96
C ALA A 232 -3.32 -5.37 -11.06
N ASN A 233 -2.56 -6.47 -11.18
CA ASN A 233 -1.24 -6.63 -10.55
C ASN A 233 -0.34 -7.61 -11.31
N ASP A 234 0.94 -7.67 -10.93
CA ASP A 234 1.94 -8.55 -11.56
C ASP A 234 1.61 -10.04 -11.39
N GLY A 235 0.96 -10.42 -10.30
CA GLY A 235 0.54 -11.80 -10.09
C GLY A 235 -0.50 -12.25 -11.11
N THR A 236 -1.56 -11.46 -11.29
CA THR A 236 -2.61 -11.73 -12.29
C THR A 236 -2.08 -11.54 -13.71
N GLY A 237 -1.18 -10.56 -13.94
CA GLY A 237 -0.47 -10.34 -15.20
C GLY A 237 0.40 -11.54 -15.58
N GLY A 238 1.20 -12.03 -14.64
CA GLY A 238 2.03 -13.23 -14.82
C GLY A 238 1.19 -14.48 -15.12
N GLY A 239 0.01 -14.61 -14.48
CA GLY A 239 -0.97 -15.64 -14.80
C GLY A 239 -1.46 -15.54 -16.25
N ALA A 240 -1.77 -14.32 -16.71
CA ALA A 240 -2.17 -14.08 -18.11
C ALA A 240 -1.03 -14.42 -19.09
N VAL A 241 0.19 -13.97 -18.83
CA VAL A 241 1.38 -14.31 -19.63
C VAL A 241 1.58 -15.82 -19.72
N ALA A 242 1.47 -16.52 -18.58
CA ALA A 242 1.59 -17.98 -18.54
C ALA A 242 0.53 -18.68 -19.40
N ALA A 243 -0.73 -18.18 -19.42
CA ALA A 243 -1.79 -18.71 -20.26
C ALA A 243 -1.49 -18.57 -21.75
N PHE A 244 -1.02 -17.39 -22.20
CA PHE A 244 -0.63 -17.18 -23.60
C PHE A 244 0.53 -18.07 -24.02
N LYS A 245 1.57 -18.18 -23.20
CA LYS A 245 2.72 -19.05 -23.48
C LYS A 245 2.31 -20.53 -23.57
N ALA A 246 1.45 -20.99 -22.66
CA ALA A 246 0.94 -22.35 -22.68
C ALA A 246 0.09 -22.64 -23.95
N ALA A 247 -0.60 -21.63 -24.48
CA ALA A 247 -1.34 -21.71 -25.74
C ALA A 247 -0.46 -21.54 -27.00
N GLY A 248 0.86 -21.40 -26.86
CA GLY A 248 1.79 -21.19 -27.98
C GLY A 248 1.67 -19.83 -28.66
N VAL A 249 1.05 -18.84 -28.01
CA VAL A 249 0.92 -17.49 -28.56
C VAL A 249 2.25 -16.74 -28.41
N ASN A 250 2.85 -16.37 -29.52
CA ASN A 250 4.12 -15.63 -29.57
C ASN A 250 4.11 -14.63 -30.74
N PRO A 251 4.33 -13.33 -30.53
CA PRO A 251 4.53 -12.72 -29.20
C PRO A 251 3.27 -12.72 -28.34
N VAL A 252 3.47 -12.68 -27.02
CA VAL A 252 2.39 -12.46 -26.04
C VAL A 252 1.82 -11.06 -26.28
N PRO A 253 0.48 -10.88 -26.35
CA PRO A 253 -0.11 -9.55 -26.38
C PRO A 253 0.36 -8.73 -25.16
N PRO A 254 0.46 -7.38 -25.24
CA PRO A 254 0.90 -6.57 -24.11
C PRO A 254 0.00 -6.79 -22.90
N VAL A 255 0.61 -7.18 -21.77
CA VAL A 255 -0.02 -7.41 -20.49
C VAL A 255 0.47 -6.34 -19.52
N THR A 256 -0.42 -5.79 -18.71
CA THR A 256 -0.05 -4.85 -17.65
C THR A 256 0.11 -5.53 -16.30
N GLY A 257 0.74 -4.83 -15.36
CA GLY A 257 0.89 -5.24 -13.97
C GLY A 257 0.83 -4.06 -13.00
N ASN A 258 1.06 -4.35 -11.75
CA ASN A 258 1.18 -3.41 -10.65
C ASN A 258 1.93 -4.12 -9.51
N ASP A 259 2.64 -3.38 -8.70
CA ASP A 259 3.45 -3.72 -7.52
C ASP A 259 4.97 -3.76 -7.78
N ALA A 260 5.40 -3.80 -9.04
CA ALA A 260 6.82 -3.89 -9.44
C ALA A 260 7.55 -5.02 -8.69
N THR A 261 6.89 -6.18 -8.59
CA THR A 261 7.50 -7.38 -7.99
C THR A 261 8.70 -7.84 -8.81
N THR A 262 9.62 -8.58 -8.19
CA THR A 262 10.75 -9.16 -8.91
C THR A 262 10.28 -9.97 -10.13
N ALA A 263 9.21 -10.76 -9.99
CA ALA A 263 8.66 -11.54 -11.09
C ALA A 263 8.08 -10.67 -12.21
N GLY A 264 7.30 -9.62 -11.89
CA GLY A 264 6.77 -8.68 -12.87
C GLY A 264 7.88 -7.92 -13.60
N LEU A 265 8.87 -7.40 -12.87
CA LEU A 265 10.04 -6.74 -13.46
C LEU A 265 10.82 -7.67 -14.41
N GLN A 266 10.98 -8.94 -14.03
CA GLN A 266 11.60 -9.97 -14.89
C GLN A 266 10.77 -10.23 -16.15
N LEU A 267 9.44 -10.24 -16.07
CA LEU A 267 8.58 -10.37 -17.26
C LEU A 267 8.70 -9.15 -18.18
N ILE A 268 8.84 -7.93 -17.64
CA ILE A 268 9.11 -6.72 -18.43
C ILE A 268 10.50 -6.82 -19.11
N ILE A 269 11.51 -7.30 -18.40
CA ILE A 269 12.87 -7.54 -18.95
C ILE A 269 12.84 -8.56 -20.08
N ALA A 270 12.01 -9.59 -19.96
CA ALA A 270 11.83 -10.59 -21.01
C ALA A 270 10.98 -10.10 -22.20
N GLY A 271 10.24 -8.98 -22.06
CA GLY A 271 9.30 -8.48 -23.04
C GLY A 271 7.96 -9.19 -23.06
N ASP A 272 7.64 -9.94 -22.01
CA ASP A 272 6.40 -10.71 -21.84
C ASP A 272 5.31 -9.90 -21.14
N GLU A 273 5.69 -8.92 -20.33
CA GLU A 273 4.82 -7.94 -19.68
C GLU A 273 5.19 -6.54 -20.15
N TYR A 274 4.20 -5.70 -20.40
CA TYR A 274 4.42 -4.37 -20.96
C TYR A 274 4.77 -3.32 -19.92
N ASN A 275 4.03 -3.28 -18.83
CA ASN A 275 4.25 -2.33 -17.74
C ASN A 275 3.90 -2.94 -16.39
N THR A 276 4.44 -2.32 -15.34
CA THR A 276 3.97 -2.45 -13.96
C THR A 276 3.88 -1.07 -13.31
N ILE A 277 3.30 -0.98 -12.14
CA ILE A 277 3.33 0.22 -11.31
C ILE A 277 4.33 0.03 -10.18
N LEU A 278 5.31 0.93 -10.10
CA LEU A 278 6.22 0.99 -8.96
C LEU A 278 5.46 1.50 -7.74
N LYS A 279 5.38 0.63 -6.75
CA LYS A 279 4.80 0.88 -5.42
C LYS A 279 5.90 0.60 -4.38
N PRO A 280 6.82 1.55 -4.11
CA PRO A 280 7.79 1.33 -3.04
C PRO A 280 7.05 1.26 -1.71
N SER A 281 6.68 0.05 -1.31
CA SER A 281 5.80 -0.17 -0.16
C SER A 281 6.45 0.24 1.16
N GLU A 282 7.78 0.33 1.19
CA GLU A 282 8.52 0.87 2.33
C GLU A 282 8.10 2.31 2.69
N ILE A 283 7.73 3.14 1.70
CA ILE A 283 7.26 4.51 2.00
C ILE A 283 5.89 4.52 2.65
N VAL A 284 5.02 3.60 2.26
CA VAL A 284 3.68 3.41 2.86
C VAL A 284 3.84 2.84 4.25
N ALA A 285 4.69 1.84 4.41
CA ALA A 285 5.02 1.22 5.68
C ALA A 285 5.62 2.23 6.68
N ALA A 286 6.57 3.05 6.23
CA ALA A 286 7.14 4.12 7.05
C ALA A 286 6.09 5.19 7.43
N ALA A 287 5.17 5.52 6.53
CA ALA A 287 4.07 6.42 6.83
C ALA A 287 3.12 5.83 7.89
N ALA A 288 2.78 4.54 7.78
CA ALA A 288 1.97 3.84 8.78
C ALA A 288 2.66 3.81 10.15
N ALA A 289 3.98 3.60 10.20
CA ALA A 289 4.75 3.67 11.44
C ALA A 289 4.69 5.06 12.09
N LYS A 290 4.85 6.14 11.30
CA LYS A 290 4.71 7.53 11.79
C LYS A 290 3.33 7.80 12.36
N VAL A 291 2.28 7.34 11.67
CA VAL A 291 0.90 7.47 12.15
C VAL A 291 0.71 6.69 13.45
N ALA A 292 1.23 5.47 13.54
CA ALA A 292 1.13 4.64 14.75
C ALA A 292 1.82 5.31 15.95
N VAL A 293 3.02 5.85 15.78
CA VAL A 293 3.74 6.59 16.83
C VAL A 293 2.99 7.88 17.20
N GLY A 294 2.38 8.56 16.23
CA GLY A 294 1.52 9.71 16.50
C GLY A 294 0.35 9.35 17.42
N PHE A 295 -0.34 8.26 17.18
CA PHE A 295 -1.43 7.78 18.04
C PHE A 295 -0.94 7.37 19.44
N LEU A 296 0.22 6.71 19.55
CA LEU A 296 0.82 6.38 20.85
C LEU A 296 1.19 7.64 21.66
N SER A 297 1.54 8.72 20.97
CA SER A 297 1.86 10.01 21.59
C SER A 297 0.63 10.88 21.89
N GLY A 298 -0.60 10.36 21.67
CA GLY A 298 -1.84 11.12 21.82
C GLY A 298 -2.06 12.19 20.74
N GLN A 299 -1.28 12.17 19.65
CA GLN A 299 -1.38 13.10 18.54
C GLN A 299 -2.06 12.40 17.36
N ALA A 300 -3.29 12.79 17.04
CA ALA A 300 -3.96 12.27 15.83
C ALA A 300 -3.35 12.92 14.59
N PRO A 301 -2.70 12.15 13.70
CA PRO A 301 -2.16 12.70 12.46
C PRO A 301 -3.26 13.22 11.56
N LYS A 302 -3.01 14.36 10.88
CA LYS A 302 -3.95 14.89 9.89
C LYS A 302 -3.79 14.13 8.57
N GLY A 303 -4.92 13.70 7.97
CA GLY A 303 -4.93 13.15 6.63
C GLY A 303 -4.58 14.20 5.58
N GLN A 304 -3.96 13.77 4.48
CA GLN A 304 -3.79 14.59 3.27
C GLN A 304 -5.11 14.70 2.49
N THR A 305 -5.94 13.69 2.61
CA THR A 305 -7.27 13.57 2.01
C THR A 305 -8.17 12.73 2.92
N THR A 306 -9.39 12.49 2.46
CA THR A 306 -10.36 11.60 3.13
C THR A 306 -10.89 10.60 2.12
N LEU A 307 -10.82 9.30 2.45
CA LEU A 307 -11.40 8.23 1.65
C LEU A 307 -12.25 7.33 2.57
N PHE A 308 -13.47 7.01 2.17
CA PHE A 308 -14.44 6.25 2.98
C PHE A 308 -14.60 6.82 4.42
N ASN A 309 -14.72 8.14 4.53
CA ASN A 309 -14.79 8.88 5.79
C ASN A 309 -13.58 8.68 6.74
N THR A 310 -12.47 8.15 6.23
CA THR A 310 -11.24 7.92 6.98
C THR A 310 -10.17 8.94 6.56
N PRO A 311 -9.53 9.66 7.51
CA PRO A 311 -8.38 10.50 7.20
C PRO A 311 -7.29 9.66 6.51
N SER A 312 -6.79 10.10 5.37
CA SER A 312 -5.98 9.24 4.51
C SER A 312 -4.71 9.92 4.02
N GLN A 313 -3.67 9.12 3.82
CA GLN A 313 -2.46 9.49 3.10
C GLN A 313 -2.30 8.54 1.90
N LEU A 314 -2.36 9.10 0.69
CA LEU A 314 -2.29 8.32 -0.55
C LEU A 314 -1.07 8.75 -1.37
N PHE A 315 -0.24 7.78 -1.72
CA PHE A 315 0.95 7.98 -2.53
C PHE A 315 0.64 7.82 -4.02
N LYS A 316 1.32 8.61 -4.86
CA LYS A 316 1.11 8.55 -6.31
C LYS A 316 1.84 7.36 -6.92
N PRO A 317 1.21 6.65 -7.88
CA PRO A 317 1.85 5.57 -8.64
C PRO A 317 2.86 6.10 -9.66
N ALA A 318 3.82 5.25 -10.02
CA ALA A 318 4.73 5.49 -11.14
C ALA A 318 4.71 4.31 -12.11
N VAL A 319 4.41 4.58 -13.39
CA VAL A 319 4.38 3.55 -14.45
C VAL A 319 5.80 3.18 -14.84
N ILE A 320 6.11 1.90 -14.77
CA ILE A 320 7.37 1.31 -15.19
C ILE A 320 7.16 0.47 -16.45
N THR A 321 8.01 0.70 -17.43
CA THR A 321 8.12 -0.09 -18.67
C THR A 321 9.58 -0.43 -18.90
N SER A 322 9.89 -1.22 -19.91
CA SER A 322 11.29 -1.48 -20.31
C SER A 322 12.09 -0.21 -20.60
N LYS A 323 11.44 0.92 -20.96
CA LYS A 323 12.08 2.19 -21.28
C LYS A 323 12.67 2.90 -20.06
N ASN A 324 12.09 2.73 -18.86
CA ASN A 324 12.49 3.43 -17.65
C ASN A 324 12.82 2.52 -16.46
N LEU A 325 12.68 1.19 -16.60
CA LEU A 325 12.92 0.23 -15.52
C LEU A 325 14.30 0.40 -14.89
N LYS A 326 15.36 0.52 -15.72
CA LYS A 326 16.70 0.72 -15.20
C LYS A 326 16.79 1.99 -14.33
N ALA A 327 16.39 3.13 -14.89
CA ALA A 327 16.53 4.43 -14.23
C ALA A 327 15.62 4.59 -12.99
N GLU A 328 14.40 4.08 -13.07
CA GLU A 328 13.39 4.30 -12.01
C GLU A 328 13.40 3.21 -10.92
N VAL A 329 13.87 2.01 -11.24
CA VAL A 329 13.84 0.87 -10.31
C VAL A 329 15.23 0.48 -9.86
N VAL A 330 16.15 0.16 -10.82
CA VAL A 330 17.47 -0.36 -10.48
C VAL A 330 18.39 0.73 -9.95
N ASP A 331 18.53 1.84 -10.69
CA ASP A 331 19.43 2.94 -10.31
C ASP A 331 18.98 3.65 -9.03
N LYS A 332 17.68 3.56 -8.68
CA LYS A 332 17.14 4.08 -7.43
C LYS A 332 17.16 3.05 -6.28
N GLY A 333 17.59 1.83 -6.54
CA GLY A 333 17.78 0.80 -5.51
C GLY A 333 16.49 0.11 -5.06
N PHE A 334 15.37 0.20 -5.80
CA PHE A 334 14.13 -0.51 -5.48
C PHE A 334 14.22 -2.01 -5.81
N ALA A 335 15.04 -2.40 -6.79
CA ALA A 335 15.39 -3.80 -7.04
C ALA A 335 16.85 -3.89 -7.49
N SER A 336 17.51 -4.99 -7.15
CA SER A 336 18.91 -5.18 -7.53
C SER A 336 19.05 -5.87 -8.90
N ALA A 337 20.08 -5.49 -9.67
CA ALA A 337 20.42 -6.21 -10.90
C ALA A 337 20.67 -7.70 -10.64
N LYS A 338 21.25 -8.05 -9.49
CA LYS A 338 21.50 -9.44 -9.08
C LYS A 338 20.21 -10.25 -9.00
N ASP A 339 19.13 -9.70 -8.44
CA ASP A 339 17.87 -10.40 -8.28
C ASP A 339 17.06 -10.46 -9.59
N LEU A 340 17.21 -9.43 -10.43
CA LEU A 340 16.46 -9.33 -11.70
C LEU A 340 17.11 -10.14 -12.83
N CYS A 341 18.46 -10.12 -12.94
CA CYS A 341 19.18 -10.59 -14.11
C CYS A 341 19.63 -12.05 -13.99
N THR A 342 18.79 -12.88 -13.39
CA THR A 342 19.08 -14.32 -13.22
C THR A 342 18.75 -15.10 -14.49
N ASP A 343 19.52 -16.19 -14.76
CA ASP A 343 19.24 -17.20 -15.78
C ASP A 343 18.73 -16.62 -17.13
N ARG A 344 17.50 -16.95 -17.48
CA ARG A 344 16.83 -16.56 -18.73
C ARG A 344 16.65 -15.04 -18.91
N TYR A 345 16.75 -14.26 -17.84
CA TYR A 345 16.58 -12.81 -17.89
C TYR A 345 17.87 -12.04 -18.16
N ALA A 346 19.04 -12.68 -18.05
CA ALA A 346 20.35 -12.07 -18.21
C ALA A 346 20.51 -11.36 -19.58
N GLU A 347 20.03 -11.97 -20.67
CA GLU A 347 20.07 -11.36 -22.00
C GLU A 347 19.19 -10.11 -22.11
N GLY A 348 17.97 -10.16 -21.53
CA GLY A 348 17.07 -9.01 -21.47
C GLY A 348 17.66 -7.85 -20.67
N CYS A 349 18.25 -8.15 -19.52
CA CYS A 349 18.98 -7.17 -18.71
C CYS A 349 20.08 -6.47 -19.51
N LYS A 350 20.91 -7.24 -20.23
CA LYS A 350 21.98 -6.68 -21.09
C LYS A 350 21.40 -5.72 -22.13
N LYS A 351 20.27 -6.07 -22.78
CA LYS A 351 19.58 -5.21 -23.76
C LYS A 351 19.10 -3.91 -23.14
N LEU A 352 18.68 -3.94 -21.87
CA LEU A 352 18.21 -2.76 -21.12
C LEU A 352 19.35 -2.00 -20.40
N GLY A 353 20.61 -2.43 -20.56
CA GLY A 353 21.76 -1.81 -19.90
C GLY A 353 21.79 -2.02 -18.38
N ILE A 354 21.10 -3.04 -17.87
CA ILE A 354 21.12 -3.44 -16.47
C ILE A 354 22.31 -4.38 -16.28
N THR A 355 23.32 -3.92 -15.56
CA THR A 355 24.54 -4.68 -15.25
C THR A 355 24.72 -4.75 -13.73
N ASN A 356 25.34 -5.83 -13.26
CA ASN A 356 25.75 -5.96 -11.86
C ASN A 356 26.84 -4.98 -11.49
#